data_0e8d820257623de4fd01c7dbaf092e43
#
_entry.id   0e8d820257623de4fd01c7dbaf092e43
#
_cell.length_a   1.000
_cell.length_b   1.000
_cell.length_c   1.000
_cell.angle_alpha   90.00
_cell.angle_beta   90.00
_cell.angle_gamma   90.00
#
_symmetry.space_group_name_H-M   'P 1'
#
loop_
_entity.id
_entity.type
_entity.pdbx_description
1 polymer ?
#
loop_
_entity_poly.entity_id
_entity_poly.type
_entity_poly.pdbx_seq_one_letter_code
_entity_poly.pdbx_strand_id
1 'polypeptide(L)'
;MKRLMTLALGCAVLAAAASHAALKTGAQAPDFTTQATLAGKPFKFALADALKSGPVVLYFYPAAFTPGCTVEAHEFAEATEKFKALGATVIGVSHDPIDTLNKFSVSECRNKFAVASDADQSITKAYDAVLAAKPEYANRTSYVIAPTGKIIYEYTAMDPEKHVGNTMAAVEKWKAEHKS
;
A
#
# COMPACT_ATOMS: atom_id res chain seq x y z
N MET A 1 52.39 32.99 34.53
CA MET A 1 50.98 32.64 34.66
C MET A 1 50.44 32.36 33.25
N LYS A 2 50.41 31.06 32.82
CA LYS A 2 49.94 30.64 31.51
C LYS A 2 48.48 30.17 31.65
N ARG A 3 47.53 30.88 31.03
CA ARG A 3 46.12 30.47 30.98
C ARG A 3 45.93 29.43 29.87
N LEU A 4 45.59 28.20 30.19
CA LEU A 4 45.12 27.20 29.25
C LEU A 4 43.68 27.54 28.87
N MET A 5 43.45 27.73 27.58
CA MET A 5 42.15 27.90 26.97
C MET A 5 41.68 26.50 26.48
N THR A 6 40.73 25.88 27.17
CA THR A 6 40.11 24.64 26.75
C THR A 6 39.04 24.93 25.71
N LEU A 7 39.28 24.48 24.47
CA LEU A 7 38.29 24.50 23.39
C LEU A 7 37.33 23.31 23.57
N ALA A 8 36.09 23.61 23.90
CA ALA A 8 35.02 22.59 23.90
C ALA A 8 34.50 22.40 22.46
N LEU A 9 34.80 21.24 21.89
CA LEU A 9 34.32 20.82 20.57
C LEU A 9 32.87 20.30 20.74
N GLY A 10 31.87 21.12 20.41
CA GLY A 10 30.47 20.77 20.41
C GLY A 10 30.17 19.87 19.22
N CYS A 11 29.89 18.58 19.47
CA CYS A 11 29.36 17.67 18.46
C CYS A 11 27.89 18.01 18.20
N ALA A 12 27.61 18.71 17.10
CA ALA A 12 26.25 18.89 16.60
C ALA A 12 25.77 17.56 15.96
N VAL A 13 24.91 16.85 16.66
CA VAL A 13 24.20 15.69 16.09
C VAL A 13 23.13 16.25 15.15
N LEU A 14 23.40 16.20 13.85
CA LEU A 14 22.34 16.39 12.85
C LEU A 14 21.40 15.20 12.94
N ALA A 15 20.22 15.38 13.52
CA ALA A 15 19.11 14.47 13.37
C ALA A 15 18.64 14.54 11.90
N ALA A 16 19.04 13.55 11.09
CA ALA A 16 18.47 13.38 9.76
C ALA A 16 16.97 13.10 9.94
N ALA A 17 16.14 14.05 9.52
CA ALA A 17 14.72 13.83 9.40
C ALA A 17 14.53 12.65 8.44
N ALA A 18 14.00 11.51 8.93
CA ALA A 18 13.65 10.38 8.10
C ALA A 18 12.60 10.86 7.10
N SER A 19 13.01 11.02 5.84
CA SER A 19 12.08 11.21 4.73
C SER A 19 11.27 9.93 4.64
N HIS A 20 9.98 9.99 4.98
CA HIS A 20 9.04 8.89 4.76
C HIS A 20 8.85 8.72 3.25
N ALA A 21 9.74 7.96 2.65
CA ALA A 21 9.64 7.52 1.27
C ALA A 21 9.16 6.07 1.29
N ALA A 22 8.17 5.74 0.46
CA ALA A 22 7.65 4.38 0.30
C ALA A 22 8.76 3.30 0.27
N LEU A 23 8.46 2.11 0.77
CA LEU A 23 9.39 0.97 0.75
C LEU A 23 9.86 0.69 -0.69
N LYS A 24 11.14 0.42 -0.86
CA LYS A 24 11.73 0.27 -2.20
C LYS A 24 11.57 -1.14 -2.75
N THR A 25 11.53 -1.25 -4.06
CA THR A 25 11.65 -2.52 -4.79
C THR A 25 12.85 -3.32 -4.27
N GLY A 26 12.65 -4.61 -3.99
CA GLY A 26 13.62 -5.52 -3.38
C GLY A 26 13.50 -5.65 -1.86
N ALA A 27 12.82 -4.73 -1.18
CA ALA A 27 12.56 -4.83 0.26
C ALA A 27 11.59 -5.98 0.55
N GLN A 28 11.67 -6.52 1.77
CA GLN A 28 10.67 -7.46 2.28
C GLN A 28 9.43 -6.66 2.69
N ALA A 29 8.27 -7.04 2.17
CA ALA A 29 7.00 -6.48 2.56
C ALA A 29 6.68 -6.86 4.02
N PRO A 30 6.36 -5.90 4.90
CA PRO A 30 5.88 -6.21 6.24
C PRO A 30 4.61 -7.07 6.18
N ASP A 31 4.61 -8.19 6.91
CA ASP A 31 3.41 -9.02 7.01
C ASP A 31 2.36 -8.35 7.89
N PHE A 32 1.10 -8.54 7.54
CA PHE A 32 -0.01 -8.01 8.34
C PHE A 32 -1.26 -8.87 8.23
N THR A 33 -2.08 -8.73 9.25
CA THR A 33 -3.43 -9.29 9.29
C THR A 33 -4.39 -8.21 9.77
N THR A 34 -5.48 -8.00 9.05
CA THR A 34 -6.46 -6.98 9.40
C THR A 34 -7.87 -7.38 8.98
N GLN A 35 -8.86 -6.58 9.35
CA GLN A 35 -10.23 -6.74 8.90
C GLN A 35 -10.39 -6.10 7.50
N ALA A 36 -10.86 -6.89 6.56
CA ALA A 36 -11.17 -6.47 5.20
C ALA A 36 -12.64 -6.75 4.87
N THR A 37 -13.09 -6.23 3.75
CA THR A 37 -14.44 -6.47 3.23
C THR A 37 -14.43 -6.67 1.73
N LEU A 38 -15.25 -7.59 1.25
CA LEU A 38 -15.54 -7.82 -0.16
C LEU A 38 -17.04 -7.89 -0.36
N ALA A 39 -17.57 -7.10 -1.28
CA ALA A 39 -19.02 -7.05 -1.53
C ALA A 39 -19.84 -6.80 -0.26
N GLY A 40 -19.35 -5.92 0.63
CA GLY A 40 -20.00 -5.59 1.90
C GLY A 40 -19.92 -6.68 2.98
N LYS A 41 -19.17 -7.77 2.74
CA LYS A 41 -19.03 -8.88 3.68
C LYS A 41 -17.65 -8.84 4.35
N PRO A 42 -17.57 -8.51 5.65
CA PRO A 42 -16.31 -8.47 6.39
C PRO A 42 -15.67 -9.86 6.52
N PHE A 43 -14.34 -9.89 6.45
CA PHE A 43 -13.55 -11.09 6.68
C PHE A 43 -12.17 -10.71 7.21
N LYS A 44 -11.42 -11.69 7.73
CA LYS A 44 -10.02 -11.50 8.15
C LYS A 44 -9.11 -11.72 6.95
N PHE A 45 -8.37 -10.69 6.55
CA PHE A 45 -7.34 -10.77 5.51
C PHE A 45 -5.96 -10.95 6.17
N ALA A 46 -5.17 -11.88 5.65
CA ALA A 46 -3.76 -12.04 6.00
C ALA A 46 -2.92 -12.01 4.72
N LEU A 47 -1.92 -11.11 4.66
CA LEU A 47 -1.04 -10.97 3.49
C LEU A 47 -0.32 -12.29 3.18
N ALA A 48 0.24 -12.95 4.21
CA ALA A 48 0.93 -14.22 4.05
C ALA A 48 0.05 -15.32 3.42
N ASP A 49 -1.26 -15.34 3.68
CA ASP A 49 -2.16 -16.30 3.07
C ASP A 49 -2.47 -15.94 1.61
N ALA A 50 -2.67 -14.66 1.32
CA ALA A 50 -2.89 -14.19 -0.06
C ALA A 50 -1.69 -14.49 -0.96
N LEU A 51 -0.47 -14.32 -0.46
CA LEU A 51 0.78 -14.59 -1.19
C LEU A 51 0.98 -16.07 -1.56
N LYS A 52 0.33 -17.01 -0.85
CA LYS A 52 0.35 -18.44 -1.22
C LYS A 52 -0.34 -18.71 -2.56
N SER A 53 -1.27 -17.85 -2.96
CA SER A 53 -2.03 -18.00 -4.20
C SER A 53 -1.40 -17.27 -5.39
N GLY A 54 -0.49 -16.32 -5.17
CA GLY A 54 0.16 -15.54 -6.21
C GLY A 54 0.59 -14.15 -5.75
N PRO A 55 0.99 -13.26 -6.66
CA PRO A 55 1.34 -11.89 -6.33
C PRO A 55 0.16 -11.12 -5.72
N VAL A 56 0.46 -10.17 -4.83
CA VAL A 56 -0.52 -9.26 -4.25
C VAL A 56 -0.25 -7.85 -4.73
N VAL A 57 -1.26 -7.21 -5.31
CA VAL A 57 -1.32 -5.77 -5.56
C VAL A 57 -1.94 -5.13 -4.34
N LEU A 58 -1.11 -4.50 -3.53
CA LEU A 58 -1.50 -3.77 -2.32
C LEU A 58 -1.45 -2.27 -2.63
N TYR A 59 -2.58 -1.57 -2.51
CA TYR A 59 -2.58 -0.12 -2.68
C TYR A 59 -3.14 0.59 -1.45
N PHE A 60 -2.46 1.65 -1.05
CA PHE A 60 -2.89 2.59 -0.01
C PHE A 60 -3.58 3.78 -0.66
N TYR A 61 -4.67 4.25 -0.07
CA TYR A 61 -5.40 5.42 -0.53
C TYR A 61 -5.86 6.28 0.66
N PRO A 62 -5.98 7.62 0.49
CA PRO A 62 -6.26 8.54 1.59
C PRO A 62 -7.57 8.27 2.33
N ALA A 63 -8.70 8.23 1.62
CA ALA A 63 -10.01 8.04 2.24
C ALA A 63 -11.06 7.56 1.23
N ALA A 64 -11.91 6.63 1.66
CA ALA A 64 -13.06 6.16 0.89
C ALA A 64 -14.00 7.32 0.50
N PHE A 65 -14.65 7.18 -0.66
CA PHE A 65 -15.61 8.15 -1.21
C PHE A 65 -15.04 9.53 -1.60
N THR A 66 -13.72 9.76 -1.51
CA THR A 66 -13.12 10.96 -2.11
C THR A 66 -13.00 10.79 -3.63
N PRO A 67 -13.07 11.88 -4.43
CA PRO A 67 -13.11 11.76 -5.89
C PRO A 67 -11.98 10.92 -6.50
N GLY A 68 -10.73 11.19 -6.12
CA GLY A 68 -9.58 10.42 -6.64
C GLY A 68 -9.55 8.97 -6.18
N CYS A 69 -9.99 8.66 -4.95
CA CYS A 69 -10.05 7.28 -4.47
C CYS A 69 -11.20 6.49 -5.11
N THR A 70 -12.31 7.16 -5.44
CA THR A 70 -13.42 6.56 -6.21
C THR A 70 -12.98 6.23 -7.64
N VAL A 71 -12.27 7.14 -8.31
CA VAL A 71 -11.71 6.87 -9.65
C VAL A 71 -10.78 5.66 -9.61
N GLU A 72 -9.81 5.63 -8.69
CA GLU A 72 -8.88 4.51 -8.54
C GLU A 72 -9.58 3.19 -8.25
N ALA A 73 -10.60 3.20 -7.38
CA ALA A 73 -11.38 2.00 -7.06
C ALA A 73 -12.15 1.47 -8.29
N HIS A 74 -12.72 2.35 -9.12
CA HIS A 74 -13.37 1.99 -10.37
C HIS A 74 -12.39 1.34 -11.34
N GLU A 75 -11.22 1.94 -11.54
CA GLU A 75 -10.18 1.42 -12.44
C GLU A 75 -9.67 0.03 -11.97
N PHE A 76 -9.42 -0.16 -10.66
CA PHE A 76 -9.08 -1.46 -10.12
C PHE A 76 -10.22 -2.47 -10.29
N ALA A 77 -11.48 -2.06 -10.10
CA ALA A 77 -12.63 -2.94 -10.30
C ALA A 77 -12.74 -3.43 -11.76
N GLU A 78 -12.52 -2.55 -12.73
CA GLU A 78 -12.51 -2.90 -14.16
C GLU A 78 -11.34 -3.84 -14.52
N ALA A 79 -10.18 -3.64 -13.89
CA ALA A 79 -8.99 -4.45 -14.14
C ALA A 79 -8.95 -5.77 -13.35
N THR A 80 -9.85 -5.99 -12.38
CA THR A 80 -9.78 -7.12 -11.43
C THR A 80 -9.75 -8.48 -12.11
N GLU A 81 -10.56 -8.70 -13.14
CA GLU A 81 -10.60 -10.00 -13.83
C GLU A 81 -9.27 -10.28 -14.55
N LYS A 82 -8.61 -9.24 -15.06
CA LYS A 82 -7.28 -9.39 -15.68
C LYS A 82 -6.21 -9.71 -14.61
N PHE A 83 -6.23 -9.06 -13.45
CA PHE A 83 -5.35 -9.41 -12.34
C PHE A 83 -5.55 -10.86 -11.88
N LYS A 84 -6.80 -11.31 -11.74
CA LYS A 84 -7.12 -12.70 -11.39
C LYS A 84 -6.61 -13.70 -12.44
N ALA A 85 -6.77 -13.41 -13.73
CA ALA A 85 -6.25 -14.25 -14.82
C ALA A 85 -4.72 -14.38 -14.78
N LEU A 86 -4.02 -13.38 -14.25
CA LEU A 86 -2.58 -13.42 -14.01
C LEU A 86 -2.21 -14.10 -12.67
N GLY A 87 -3.21 -14.51 -11.88
CA GLY A 87 -3.03 -15.12 -10.56
C GLY A 87 -2.77 -14.11 -9.44
N ALA A 88 -3.02 -12.82 -9.68
CA ALA A 88 -2.79 -11.77 -8.69
C ALA A 88 -4.07 -11.42 -7.91
N THR A 89 -3.89 -11.11 -6.62
CA THR A 89 -4.93 -10.58 -5.73
C THR A 89 -4.77 -9.07 -5.60
N VAL A 90 -5.87 -8.31 -5.69
CA VAL A 90 -5.91 -6.86 -5.44
C VAL A 90 -6.52 -6.60 -4.06
N ILE A 91 -5.90 -5.73 -3.27
CA ILE A 91 -6.44 -5.23 -2.01
C ILE A 91 -6.09 -3.76 -1.81
N GLY A 92 -7.09 -2.94 -1.47
CA GLY A 92 -6.90 -1.55 -1.05
C GLY A 92 -6.84 -1.43 0.47
N VAL A 93 -6.08 -0.47 1.00
CA VAL A 93 -5.96 -0.20 2.44
C VAL A 93 -6.12 1.30 2.70
N SER A 94 -6.98 1.65 3.66
CA SER A 94 -7.14 3.01 4.17
C SER A 94 -7.41 3.01 5.67
N HIS A 95 -7.41 4.19 6.29
CA HIS A 95 -7.74 4.35 7.72
C HIS A 95 -9.24 4.33 8.00
N ASP A 96 -10.08 4.19 6.98
CA ASP A 96 -11.52 4.18 7.15
C ASP A 96 -11.99 3.00 8.02
N PRO A 97 -13.02 3.19 8.85
CA PRO A 97 -13.60 2.10 9.63
C PRO A 97 -14.29 1.09 8.70
N ILE A 98 -14.36 -0.16 9.15
CA ILE A 98 -14.89 -1.27 8.34
C ILE A 98 -16.32 -1.03 7.85
N ASP A 99 -17.16 -0.33 8.62
CA ASP A 99 -18.53 -0.01 8.22
C ASP A 99 -18.60 0.95 7.01
N THR A 100 -17.65 1.87 6.91
CA THR A 100 -17.47 2.73 5.73
C THR A 100 -16.99 1.90 4.55
N LEU A 101 -16.00 1.03 4.77
CA LEU A 101 -15.45 0.17 3.73
C LEU A 101 -16.44 -0.88 3.23
N ASN A 102 -17.37 -1.36 4.07
CA ASN A 102 -18.47 -2.22 3.62
C ASN A 102 -19.28 -1.58 2.51
N LYS A 103 -19.63 -0.30 2.66
CA LYS A 103 -20.35 0.46 1.64
C LYS A 103 -19.48 0.74 0.41
N PHE A 104 -18.22 1.16 0.62
CA PHE A 104 -17.26 1.45 -0.44
C PHE A 104 -16.98 0.22 -1.31
N SER A 105 -16.84 -0.97 -0.70
CA SER A 105 -16.59 -2.22 -1.43
C SER A 105 -17.76 -2.61 -2.36
N VAL A 106 -18.98 -2.25 -1.99
CA VAL A 106 -20.18 -2.51 -2.82
C VAL A 106 -20.28 -1.50 -3.95
N SER A 107 -20.26 -0.19 -3.63
CA SER A 107 -20.52 0.87 -4.61
C SER A 107 -19.31 1.12 -5.51
N GLU A 108 -18.15 1.43 -4.93
CA GLU A 108 -17.00 1.90 -5.69
C GLU A 108 -16.06 0.77 -6.15
N CYS A 109 -15.82 -0.24 -5.29
CA CYS A 109 -15.09 -1.44 -5.71
C CYS A 109 -15.98 -2.41 -6.53
N ARG A 110 -17.26 -2.09 -6.71
CA ARG A 110 -18.23 -2.84 -7.55
C ARG A 110 -18.26 -4.34 -7.23
N ASN A 111 -18.07 -4.70 -5.96
CA ASN A 111 -17.99 -6.08 -5.48
C ASN A 111 -16.85 -6.92 -6.11
N LYS A 112 -15.84 -6.31 -6.70
CA LYS A 112 -14.81 -7.00 -7.49
C LYS A 112 -13.58 -7.39 -6.70
N PHE A 113 -13.13 -6.56 -5.77
CA PHE A 113 -11.93 -6.76 -4.96
C PHE A 113 -12.14 -6.27 -3.52
N ALA A 114 -11.25 -6.70 -2.63
CA ALA A 114 -11.35 -6.37 -1.21
C ALA A 114 -10.71 -5.02 -0.86
N VAL A 115 -11.28 -4.36 0.15
CA VAL A 115 -10.65 -3.22 0.84
C VAL A 115 -10.54 -3.53 2.33
N ALA A 116 -9.47 -3.06 2.96
CA ALA A 116 -9.11 -3.38 4.34
C ALA A 116 -8.95 -2.13 5.19
N SER A 117 -9.33 -2.24 6.46
CA SER A 117 -9.25 -1.18 7.46
C SER A 117 -7.89 -1.22 8.18
N ASP A 118 -7.21 -0.08 8.20
CA ASP A 118 -5.99 0.18 8.97
C ASP A 118 -6.24 1.34 9.95
N ALA A 119 -7.26 1.17 10.81
CA ALA A 119 -7.76 2.24 11.67
C ALA A 119 -6.71 2.80 12.65
N ASP A 120 -5.70 2.03 13.04
CA ASP A 120 -4.58 2.43 13.90
C ASP A 120 -3.34 2.89 13.12
N GLN A 121 -3.39 2.86 11.79
CA GLN A 121 -2.30 3.23 10.89
C GLN A 121 -1.04 2.35 10.99
N SER A 122 -1.13 1.20 11.62
CA SER A 122 0.02 0.32 11.83
C SER A 122 0.58 -0.22 10.52
N ILE A 123 -0.30 -0.59 9.58
CA ILE A 123 0.07 -1.10 8.25
C ILE A 123 0.66 0.03 7.41
N THR A 124 -0.03 1.17 7.33
CA THR A 124 0.41 2.35 6.57
C THR A 124 1.79 2.83 7.02
N LYS A 125 2.05 2.86 8.33
CA LYS A 125 3.38 3.22 8.90
C LYS A 125 4.44 2.17 8.56
N ALA A 126 4.12 0.88 8.66
CA ALA A 126 5.06 -0.19 8.34
C ALA A 126 5.50 -0.18 6.86
N TYR A 127 4.64 0.30 5.97
CA TYR A 127 4.90 0.43 4.53
C TYR A 127 5.45 1.80 4.11
N ASP A 128 5.76 2.69 5.06
CA ASP A 128 6.17 4.08 4.78
C ASP A 128 5.20 4.83 3.84
N ALA A 129 3.91 4.48 3.92
CA ALA A 129 2.84 5.02 3.08
C ALA A 129 2.02 6.11 3.79
N VAL A 130 2.59 6.82 4.77
CA VAL A 130 1.94 7.95 5.44
C VAL A 130 2.00 9.19 4.57
N LEU A 131 0.90 9.92 4.44
CA LEU A 131 0.88 11.19 3.73
C LEU A 131 1.52 12.29 4.59
N ALA A 132 2.74 12.70 4.25
CA ALA A 132 3.54 13.62 5.08
C ALA A 132 2.83 14.95 5.40
N ALA A 133 2.03 15.49 4.46
CA ALA A 133 1.29 16.75 4.65
C ALA A 133 0.05 16.60 5.54
N LYS A 134 -0.47 15.37 5.70
CA LYS A 134 -1.65 15.02 6.50
C LYS A 134 -1.46 13.61 7.06
N PRO A 135 -0.72 13.47 8.20
CA PRO A 135 -0.33 12.16 8.74
C PRO A 135 -1.49 11.27 9.17
N GLU A 136 -2.70 11.81 9.29
CA GLU A 136 -3.94 11.08 9.54
C GLU A 136 -4.45 10.29 8.33
N TYR A 137 -3.82 10.46 7.14
CA TYR A 137 -4.17 9.77 5.90
C TYR A 137 -3.01 8.95 5.35
N ALA A 138 -3.35 7.90 4.63
CA ALA A 138 -2.37 7.23 3.78
C ALA A 138 -2.04 8.09 2.56
N ASN A 139 -0.77 8.05 2.13
CA ASN A 139 -0.38 8.52 0.80
C ASN A 139 -0.87 7.52 -0.25
N ARG A 140 -1.18 7.98 -1.46
CA ARG A 140 -1.54 7.08 -2.55
C ARG A 140 -0.29 6.36 -3.04
N THR A 141 -0.16 5.10 -2.65
CA THR A 141 1.02 4.27 -2.93
C THR A 141 0.57 2.86 -3.28
N SER A 142 1.06 2.33 -4.40
CA SER A 142 0.78 0.96 -4.82
C SER A 142 2.04 0.12 -4.83
N TYR A 143 1.92 -1.09 -4.33
CA TYR A 143 2.96 -2.12 -4.32
C TYR A 143 2.51 -3.36 -5.09
N VAL A 144 3.44 -4.02 -5.76
CA VAL A 144 3.27 -5.41 -6.18
C VAL A 144 4.22 -6.26 -5.35
N ILE A 145 3.67 -7.23 -4.63
CA ILE A 145 4.41 -8.12 -3.73
C ILE A 145 4.41 -9.51 -4.32
N ALA A 146 5.58 -10.07 -4.59
CA ALA A 146 5.74 -11.44 -5.08
C ALA A 146 5.38 -12.47 -3.99
N PRO A 147 5.07 -13.75 -4.33
CA PRO A 147 4.82 -14.83 -3.38
C PRO A 147 5.92 -15.03 -2.34
N THR A 148 7.16 -14.63 -2.65
CA THR A 148 8.30 -14.64 -1.72
C THR A 148 8.23 -13.57 -0.62
N GLY A 149 7.21 -12.70 -0.65
CA GLY A 149 7.08 -11.53 0.22
C GLY A 149 7.92 -10.33 -0.20
N LYS A 150 8.66 -10.40 -1.32
CA LYS A 150 9.46 -9.26 -1.80
C LYS A 150 8.60 -8.29 -2.60
N ILE A 151 8.78 -6.99 -2.35
CA ILE A 151 8.23 -5.91 -3.18
C ILE A 151 8.97 -5.93 -4.52
N ILE A 152 8.25 -6.18 -5.60
CA ILE A 152 8.79 -6.21 -6.97
C ILE A 152 8.48 -4.93 -7.75
N TYR A 153 7.55 -4.13 -7.26
CA TYR A 153 7.20 -2.83 -7.83
C TYR A 153 6.64 -1.89 -6.74
N GLU A 154 6.93 -0.60 -6.86
CA GLU A 154 6.38 0.48 -6.03
C GLU A 154 6.08 1.69 -6.91
N TYR A 155 4.96 2.34 -6.64
CA TYR A 155 4.58 3.59 -7.29
C TYR A 155 3.80 4.47 -6.31
N THR A 156 4.26 5.72 -6.16
CA THR A 156 3.64 6.72 -5.29
C THR A 156 3.31 7.98 -6.10
N ALA A 157 2.04 8.33 -6.19
CA ALA A 157 1.55 9.57 -6.78
C ALA A 157 0.14 9.84 -6.28
N MET A 158 -0.22 11.11 -6.02
CA MET A 158 -1.58 11.47 -5.61
C MET A 158 -2.60 11.38 -6.76
N ASP A 159 -2.14 11.46 -8.00
CA ASP A 159 -2.94 11.23 -9.19
C ASP A 159 -3.26 9.73 -9.33
N PRO A 160 -4.54 9.29 -9.42
CA PRO A 160 -4.92 7.89 -9.48
C PRO A 160 -4.60 7.20 -10.82
N GLU A 161 -4.54 7.93 -11.94
CA GLU A 161 -4.61 7.38 -13.31
C GLU A 161 -3.57 6.31 -13.66
N LYS A 162 -2.39 6.32 -13.03
CA LYS A 162 -1.30 5.40 -13.41
C LYS A 162 -1.16 4.17 -12.51
N HIS A 163 -1.85 4.14 -11.36
CA HIS A 163 -1.67 3.09 -10.36
C HIS A 163 -2.03 1.71 -10.91
N VAL A 164 -3.19 1.60 -11.55
CA VAL A 164 -3.68 0.33 -12.12
C VAL A 164 -2.81 -0.14 -13.28
N GLY A 165 -2.53 0.73 -14.24
CA GLY A 165 -1.69 0.38 -15.40
C GLY A 165 -0.28 -0.05 -15.02
N ASN A 166 0.35 0.68 -14.12
CA ASN A 166 1.71 0.39 -13.65
C ASN A 166 1.78 -0.94 -12.87
N THR A 167 0.85 -1.19 -11.96
CA THR A 167 0.81 -2.44 -11.19
C THR A 167 0.46 -3.63 -12.09
N MET A 168 -0.41 -3.45 -13.08
CA MET A 168 -0.72 -4.47 -14.08
C MET A 168 0.52 -4.88 -14.86
N ALA A 169 1.27 -3.90 -15.39
CA ALA A 169 2.51 -4.16 -16.13
C ALA A 169 3.55 -4.91 -15.27
N ALA A 170 3.66 -4.56 -13.98
CA ALA A 170 4.56 -5.26 -13.06
C ALA A 170 4.14 -6.71 -12.81
N VAL A 171 2.83 -6.99 -12.68
CA VAL A 171 2.31 -8.36 -12.53
C VAL A 171 2.50 -9.16 -13.81
N GLU A 172 2.23 -8.57 -14.98
CA GLU A 172 2.46 -9.20 -16.29
C GLU A 172 3.93 -9.60 -16.47
N LYS A 173 4.85 -8.69 -16.17
CA LYS A 173 6.28 -8.94 -16.20
C LYS A 173 6.67 -10.10 -15.28
N TRP A 174 6.24 -10.04 -14.03
CA TRP A 174 6.50 -11.10 -13.05
C TRP A 174 5.99 -12.47 -13.56
N LYS A 175 4.76 -12.50 -14.08
CA LYS A 175 4.16 -13.73 -14.63
C LYS A 175 4.93 -14.28 -15.82
N ALA A 176 5.44 -13.41 -16.68
CA ALA A 176 6.26 -13.82 -17.85
C ALA A 176 7.59 -14.46 -17.42
N GLU A 177 8.21 -13.96 -16.35
CA GLU A 177 9.48 -14.44 -15.79
C GLU A 177 9.31 -15.73 -14.94
N HIS A 178 8.09 -16.04 -14.49
CA HIS A 178 7.78 -17.19 -13.61
C HIS A 178 6.74 -18.14 -14.23
N LYS A 179 6.73 -18.26 -15.56
CA LYS A 179 5.92 -19.29 -16.24
C LYS A 179 6.46 -20.67 -15.92
N SER A 180 5.69 -21.45 -15.16
CA SER A 180 5.88 -22.90 -14.94
C SER A 180 5.38 -23.65 -16.15
#